data_39d1083e0fa0fa75c169a2821e05e651
#
_entry.id   39d1083e0fa0fa75c169a2821e05e651
#
_cell.length_a   1.000
_cell.length_b   1.000
_cell.length_c   1.000
_cell.angle_alpha   90.00
_cell.angle_beta   90.00
_cell.angle_gamma   90.00
#
_symmetry.space_group_name_H-M   'P 1'
#
loop_
_entity.id
_entity.type
_entity.pdbx_description
1 polymer ?
#
loop_
_entity_poly.entity_id
_entity_poly.type
_entity_poly.pdbx_seq_one_letter_code
_entity_poly.pdbx_strand_id
1 'polypeptide(L)'
;SLGVAIAILATEALGQVSAVLGSESTLIAACIGAAFSMGLVAIASKFVQNSTTLLVLGLMLGYGVGAVVNILLYFSSPERVQSYINWTFGSFAGVTVARLPMLCGAISLGLLLAIAAIKPLNTMLLGETQARSLGTQISKLRLGIVINVALLAGTVTAFCGPIAFLGVAVPHLCRALFRSTDCRIILPATILVGANLAIVADLVTQLPNKTLLPLNSVTSLLGAPIVVWTILRRR
;
A
#
# COMPACT_ATOMS: atom_id res chain seq x y z
N SER A 1 0.86 8.93 -2.92
CA SER A 1 1.60 9.69 -3.94
C SER A 1 1.10 11.14 -4.06
N LEU A 2 -0.21 11.38 -4.25
CA LEU A 2 -0.76 12.73 -4.47
C LEU A 2 -0.44 13.70 -3.31
N GLY A 3 -0.63 13.29 -2.05
CA GLY A 3 -0.32 14.14 -0.90
C GLY A 3 1.15 14.52 -0.83
N VAL A 4 2.05 13.57 -1.12
CA VAL A 4 3.50 13.83 -1.16
C VAL A 4 3.87 14.75 -2.32
N ALA A 5 3.27 14.54 -3.50
CA ALA A 5 3.47 15.43 -4.64
C ALA A 5 3.05 16.87 -4.28
N ILE A 6 1.87 17.06 -3.69
CA ILE A 6 1.42 18.36 -3.23
C ILE A 6 2.38 18.95 -2.20
N ALA A 7 2.83 18.16 -1.21
CA ALA A 7 3.74 18.66 -0.18
C ALA A 7 5.10 19.11 -0.75
N ILE A 8 5.70 18.30 -1.63
CA ILE A 8 6.99 18.63 -2.22
C ILE A 8 6.86 19.80 -3.21
N LEU A 9 5.77 19.85 -3.97
CA LEU A 9 5.60 20.80 -5.06
C LEU A 9 4.97 22.13 -4.62
N ALA A 10 4.16 22.12 -3.54
CA ALA A 10 3.49 23.33 -3.02
C ALA A 10 4.30 24.05 -1.93
N THR A 11 5.55 23.67 -1.68
CA THR A 11 6.41 24.30 -0.65
C THR A 11 6.61 25.79 -0.85
N GLU A 12 6.48 26.35 -2.06
CA GLU A 12 6.53 27.80 -2.30
C GLU A 12 5.26 28.52 -1.87
N ALA A 13 4.10 27.92 -2.10
CA ALA A 13 2.82 28.49 -1.69
C ALA A 13 2.62 28.45 -0.16
N LEU A 14 3.31 27.52 0.52
CA LEU A 14 3.23 27.26 1.96
C LEU A 14 4.49 27.71 2.72
N GLY A 15 5.33 28.54 2.12
CA GLY A 15 6.70 28.96 2.47
C GLY A 15 7.13 28.98 3.94
N GLN A 16 6.28 29.36 4.88
CA GLN A 16 6.59 29.37 6.29
C GLN A 16 6.23 28.04 7.01
N VAL A 17 5.21 27.33 6.55
CA VAL A 17 4.73 26.10 7.19
C VAL A 17 5.67 24.93 6.90
N SER A 18 6.29 24.89 5.72
CA SER A 18 7.24 23.84 5.35
C SER A 18 8.59 23.98 6.08
N ALA A 19 9.01 25.21 6.40
CA ALA A 19 10.24 25.46 7.16
C ALA A 19 10.12 25.03 8.63
N VAL A 20 8.91 25.12 9.21
CA VAL A 20 8.65 24.75 10.61
C VAL A 20 8.48 23.23 10.77
N LEU A 21 7.87 22.56 9.79
CA LEU A 21 7.56 21.12 9.84
C LEU A 21 8.65 20.21 9.25
N GLY A 22 9.63 20.74 8.50
CA GLY A 22 10.75 19.97 7.96
C GLY A 22 10.32 18.66 7.27
N SER A 23 11.04 17.57 7.56
CA SER A 23 10.75 16.23 7.03
C SER A 23 9.42 15.63 7.52
N GLU A 24 8.83 16.17 8.57
CA GLU A 24 7.52 15.75 9.09
C GLU A 24 6.37 16.17 8.16
N SER A 25 6.52 17.29 7.44
CA SER A 25 5.50 17.75 6.48
C SER A 25 5.21 16.72 5.39
N THR A 26 6.24 16.03 4.91
CA THR A 26 6.10 15.00 3.86
C THR A 26 5.34 13.78 4.38
N LEU A 27 5.60 13.36 5.63
CA LEU A 27 4.87 12.26 6.27
C LEU A 27 3.40 12.59 6.47
N ILE A 28 3.10 13.76 7.03
CA ILE A 28 1.73 14.22 7.26
C ILE A 28 0.97 14.31 5.94
N ALA A 29 1.58 14.90 4.92
CA ALA A 29 0.99 15.01 3.59
C ALA A 29 0.81 13.63 2.91
N ALA A 30 1.73 12.69 3.11
CA ALA A 30 1.58 11.32 2.64
C ALA A 30 0.38 10.63 3.30
N CYS A 31 0.22 10.78 4.62
CA CYS A 31 -0.90 10.22 5.37
C CYS A 31 -2.24 10.85 4.94
N ILE A 32 -2.30 12.17 4.78
CA ILE A 32 -3.50 12.88 4.30
C ILE A 32 -3.84 12.44 2.87
N GLY A 33 -2.86 12.38 1.98
CA GLY A 33 -3.08 11.93 0.60
C GLY A 33 -3.50 10.46 0.50
N ALA A 34 -2.97 9.59 1.37
CA ALA A 34 -3.41 8.21 1.47
C ALA A 34 -4.86 8.12 1.98
N ALA A 35 -5.18 8.85 3.05
CA ALA A 35 -6.53 8.92 3.60
C ALA A 35 -7.55 9.46 2.58
N PHE A 36 -7.19 10.49 1.83
CA PHE A 36 -8.03 11.05 0.76
C PHE A 36 -8.28 10.03 -0.36
N SER A 37 -7.23 9.41 -0.90
CA SER A 37 -7.34 8.41 -1.97
C SER A 37 -8.19 7.21 -1.53
N MET A 38 -7.98 6.74 -0.29
CA MET A 38 -8.75 5.63 0.26
C MET A 38 -10.19 6.03 0.60
N GLY A 39 -10.40 7.29 1.02
CA GLY A 39 -11.75 7.85 1.20
C GLY A 39 -12.56 7.82 -0.10
N LEU A 40 -11.95 8.19 -1.23
CA LEU A 40 -12.56 8.09 -2.55
C LEU A 40 -12.93 6.63 -2.89
N VAL A 41 -12.01 5.69 -2.67
CA VAL A 41 -12.29 4.25 -2.89
C VAL A 41 -13.38 3.75 -1.95
N ALA A 42 -13.39 4.17 -0.68
CA ALA A 42 -14.43 3.81 0.29
C ALA A 42 -15.80 4.34 -0.11
N ILE A 43 -15.88 5.57 -0.59
CA ILE A 43 -17.13 6.15 -1.12
C ILE A 43 -17.59 5.37 -2.35
N ALA A 44 -16.69 5.14 -3.29
CA ALA A 44 -16.98 4.38 -4.51
C ALA A 44 -17.45 2.96 -4.22
N SER A 45 -16.87 2.30 -3.20
CA SER A 45 -17.25 0.94 -2.79
C SER A 45 -18.68 0.81 -2.29
N LYS A 46 -19.32 1.92 -1.87
CA LYS A 46 -20.74 1.92 -1.47
C LYS A 46 -21.69 1.83 -2.68
N PHE A 47 -21.26 2.37 -3.82
CA PHE A 47 -22.07 2.42 -5.04
C PHE A 47 -21.83 1.22 -5.97
N VAL A 48 -20.72 0.47 -5.76
CA VAL A 48 -20.30 -0.64 -6.61
C VAL A 48 -20.46 -1.96 -5.85
N GLN A 49 -21.31 -2.85 -6.36
CA GLN A 49 -21.53 -4.17 -5.76
C GLN A 49 -20.57 -5.23 -6.29
N ASN A 50 -19.99 -5.01 -7.49
CA ASN A 50 -19.17 -6.00 -8.16
C ASN A 50 -17.67 -5.73 -7.90
N SER A 51 -16.93 -6.76 -7.47
CA SER A 51 -15.49 -6.68 -7.19
C SER A 51 -14.66 -6.26 -8.39
N THR A 52 -15.02 -6.71 -9.60
CA THR A 52 -14.31 -6.35 -10.84
C THR A 52 -14.48 -4.86 -11.15
N THR A 53 -15.69 -4.32 -10.98
CA THR A 53 -15.96 -2.89 -11.21
C THR A 53 -15.19 -2.04 -10.18
N LEU A 54 -15.12 -2.49 -8.93
CA LEU A 54 -14.35 -1.80 -7.89
C LEU A 54 -12.86 -1.76 -8.22
N LEU A 55 -12.30 -2.85 -8.76
CA LEU A 55 -10.92 -2.93 -9.22
C LEU A 55 -10.65 -1.95 -10.36
N VAL A 56 -11.50 -1.95 -11.39
CA VAL A 56 -11.38 -1.02 -12.53
C VAL A 56 -11.47 0.43 -12.05
N LEU A 57 -12.41 0.74 -11.15
CA LEU A 57 -12.58 2.07 -10.60
C LEU A 57 -11.35 2.52 -9.80
N GLY A 58 -10.78 1.62 -8.96
CA GLY A 58 -9.53 1.90 -8.24
C GLY A 58 -8.36 2.19 -9.19
N LEU A 59 -8.29 1.47 -10.31
CA LEU A 59 -7.28 1.65 -11.35
C LEU A 59 -7.45 3.00 -12.06
N MET A 60 -8.68 3.38 -12.42
CA MET A 60 -8.99 4.68 -13.02
C MET A 60 -8.69 5.85 -12.06
N LEU A 61 -9.05 5.72 -10.78
CA LEU A 61 -8.67 6.71 -9.77
C LEU A 61 -7.15 6.83 -9.64
N GLY A 62 -6.42 5.71 -9.71
CA GLY A 62 -4.96 5.70 -9.71
C GLY A 62 -4.38 6.47 -10.90
N TYR A 63 -4.89 6.25 -12.10
CA TYR A 63 -4.49 7.01 -13.29
C TYR A 63 -4.84 8.50 -13.19
N GLY A 64 -6.03 8.83 -12.66
CA GLY A 64 -6.42 10.23 -12.44
C GLY A 64 -5.49 10.95 -11.48
N VAL A 65 -5.15 10.30 -10.35
CA VAL A 65 -4.16 10.83 -9.40
C VAL A 65 -2.78 10.98 -10.05
N GLY A 66 -2.36 10.00 -10.85
CA GLY A 66 -1.09 10.05 -11.60
C GLY A 66 -1.06 11.22 -12.59
N ALA A 67 -2.15 11.47 -13.31
CA ALA A 67 -2.27 12.59 -14.23
C ALA A 67 -2.12 13.95 -13.51
N VAL A 68 -2.79 14.12 -12.35
CA VAL A 68 -2.65 15.32 -11.53
C VAL A 68 -1.20 15.51 -11.07
N VAL A 69 -0.56 14.45 -10.61
CA VAL A 69 0.84 14.48 -10.18
C VAL A 69 1.75 14.88 -11.35
N ASN A 70 1.55 14.31 -12.53
CA ASN A 70 2.35 14.64 -13.72
C ASN A 70 2.19 16.13 -14.13
N ILE A 71 0.99 16.68 -14.02
CA ILE A 71 0.76 18.10 -14.27
C ILE A 71 1.52 18.96 -13.25
N LEU A 72 1.47 18.60 -11.97
CA LEU A 72 2.22 19.30 -10.92
C LEU A 72 3.74 19.24 -11.16
N LEU A 73 4.26 18.07 -11.55
CA LEU A 73 5.68 17.92 -11.89
C LEU A 73 6.11 18.77 -13.07
N TYR A 74 5.25 18.91 -14.08
CA TYR A 74 5.53 19.72 -15.27
C TYR A 74 5.79 21.20 -14.94
N PHE A 75 5.06 21.74 -13.96
CA PHE A 75 5.21 23.14 -13.51
C PHE A 75 6.25 23.34 -12.38
N SER A 76 6.99 22.31 -12.01
CA SER A 76 7.87 22.33 -10.85
C SER A 76 9.33 22.51 -11.23
N SER A 77 10.16 22.98 -10.28
CA SER A 77 11.60 23.09 -10.50
C SER A 77 12.27 21.69 -10.57
N PRO A 78 13.40 21.55 -11.30
CA PRO A 78 14.10 20.29 -11.46
C PRO A 78 14.47 19.62 -10.13
N GLU A 79 14.84 20.39 -9.11
CA GLU A 79 15.24 19.89 -7.78
C GLU A 79 14.06 19.21 -7.07
N ARG A 80 12.84 19.76 -7.22
CA ARG A 80 11.63 19.18 -6.63
C ARG A 80 11.20 17.91 -7.36
N VAL A 81 11.30 17.93 -8.70
CA VAL A 81 11.06 16.75 -9.53
C VAL A 81 12.00 15.62 -9.08
N GLN A 82 13.29 15.93 -8.90
CA GLN A 82 14.27 14.96 -8.42
C GLN A 82 13.93 14.44 -7.01
N SER A 83 13.51 15.30 -6.09
CA SER A 83 13.10 14.91 -4.75
C SER A 83 11.89 13.98 -4.76
N TYR A 84 10.90 14.25 -5.61
CA TYR A 84 9.74 13.39 -5.79
C TYR A 84 10.14 12.04 -6.40
N ILE A 85 11.00 12.01 -7.43
CA ILE A 85 11.49 10.78 -8.04
C ILE A 85 12.23 9.93 -7.00
N ASN A 86 13.12 10.53 -6.22
CA ASN A 86 13.85 9.84 -5.15
C ASN A 86 12.90 9.23 -4.12
N TRP A 87 11.82 9.92 -3.76
CA TRP A 87 10.80 9.37 -2.87
C TRP A 87 10.05 8.18 -3.51
N THR A 88 9.78 8.23 -4.83
CA THR A 88 9.08 7.13 -5.54
C THR A 88 9.93 5.85 -5.66
N PHE A 89 11.23 5.94 -5.52
CA PHE A 89 12.12 4.78 -5.50
C PHE A 89 11.87 3.86 -4.30
N GLY A 90 11.38 4.42 -3.20
CA GLY A 90 11.16 3.70 -1.94
C GLY A 90 12.46 3.29 -1.26
N SER A 91 12.48 3.27 0.06
CA SER A 91 13.61 2.80 0.84
C SER A 91 13.20 2.53 2.28
N PHE A 92 13.72 1.47 2.89
CA PHE A 92 13.56 1.23 4.32
C PHE A 92 14.56 2.06 5.15
N ALA A 93 15.67 2.48 4.57
CA ALA A 93 16.71 3.27 5.25
C ALA A 93 16.25 4.68 5.67
N GLY A 94 15.14 5.19 5.10
CA GLY A 94 14.57 6.48 5.47
C GLY A 94 13.85 6.50 6.83
N VAL A 95 13.63 5.35 7.45
CA VAL A 95 12.93 5.25 8.74
C VAL A 95 13.92 5.47 9.89
N THR A 96 13.85 6.63 10.54
CA THR A 96 14.67 6.92 11.72
C THR A 96 14.15 6.21 12.97
N VAL A 97 15.05 5.90 13.91
CA VAL A 97 14.71 5.23 15.17
C VAL A 97 13.62 5.98 15.97
N ALA A 98 13.63 7.32 15.92
CA ALA A 98 12.62 8.15 16.57
C ALA A 98 11.19 7.92 16.02
N ARG A 99 11.05 7.51 14.75
CA ARG A 99 9.76 7.26 14.08
C ARG A 99 9.30 5.80 14.15
N LEU A 100 10.20 4.91 14.55
CA LEU A 100 9.91 3.48 14.64
C LEU A 100 8.70 3.16 15.55
N PRO A 101 8.53 3.78 16.74
CA PRO A 101 7.38 3.50 17.59
C PRO A 101 6.04 3.83 16.94
N MET A 102 5.97 4.94 16.19
CA MET A 102 4.76 5.33 15.47
C MET A 102 4.43 4.34 14.34
N LEU A 103 5.45 3.93 13.57
CA LEU A 103 5.30 2.93 12.51
C LEU A 103 4.84 1.59 13.08
N CYS A 104 5.51 1.10 14.12
CA CYS A 104 5.15 -0.16 14.79
C CYS A 104 3.75 -0.10 15.40
N GLY A 105 3.36 1.01 16.01
CA GLY A 105 2.02 1.20 16.56
C GLY A 105 0.93 1.13 15.50
N ALA A 106 1.11 1.82 14.38
CA ALA A 106 0.15 1.79 13.28
C ALA A 106 0.05 0.40 12.61
N ILE A 107 1.19 -0.27 12.41
CA ILE A 107 1.22 -1.64 11.86
C ILE A 107 0.56 -2.61 12.83
N SER A 108 0.88 -2.55 14.12
CA SER A 108 0.29 -3.43 15.14
C SER A 108 -1.23 -3.27 15.21
N LEU A 109 -1.73 -2.03 15.18
CA LEU A 109 -3.17 -1.74 15.13
C LEU A 109 -3.82 -2.34 13.88
N GLY A 110 -3.21 -2.14 12.71
CA GLY A 110 -3.71 -2.71 11.46
C GLY A 110 -3.71 -4.24 11.45
N LEU A 111 -2.69 -4.87 12.00
CA LEU A 111 -2.63 -6.33 12.15
C LEU A 111 -3.70 -6.85 13.10
N LEU A 112 -3.95 -6.19 14.22
CA LEU A 112 -5.03 -6.55 15.15
C LEU A 112 -6.40 -6.46 14.47
N LEU A 113 -6.64 -5.40 13.70
CA LEU A 113 -7.87 -5.25 12.91
C LEU A 113 -8.00 -6.35 11.84
N ALA A 114 -6.90 -6.72 11.18
CA ALA A 114 -6.88 -7.81 10.20
C ALA A 114 -7.20 -9.17 10.87
N ILE A 115 -6.65 -9.44 12.04
CA ILE A 115 -6.93 -10.65 12.83
C ILE A 115 -8.41 -10.69 13.24
N ALA A 116 -8.96 -9.57 13.70
CA ALA A 116 -10.39 -9.48 14.06
C ALA A 116 -11.30 -9.75 12.85
N ALA A 117 -10.86 -9.39 11.64
CA ALA A 117 -11.59 -9.60 10.39
C ALA A 117 -11.51 -11.05 9.84
N ILE A 118 -10.68 -11.94 10.40
CA ILE A 118 -10.50 -13.32 9.88
C ILE A 118 -11.85 -14.07 9.82
N LYS A 119 -12.64 -14.04 10.88
CA LYS A 119 -13.92 -14.77 10.93
C LYS A 119 -14.87 -14.30 9.82
N PRO A 120 -15.22 -12.99 9.74
CA PRO A 120 -16.12 -12.53 8.68
C PRO A 120 -15.52 -12.66 7.27
N LEU A 121 -14.19 -12.62 7.10
CA LEU A 121 -13.56 -12.89 5.81
C LEU A 121 -13.73 -14.34 5.38
N ASN A 122 -13.60 -15.30 6.30
CA ASN A 122 -13.83 -16.70 6.00
C ASN A 122 -15.30 -16.99 5.66
N THR A 123 -16.28 -16.31 6.29
CA THR A 123 -17.68 -16.47 5.88
C THR A 123 -17.94 -15.96 4.46
N MET A 124 -17.20 -14.93 4.01
CA MET A 124 -17.31 -14.43 2.64
C MET A 124 -16.81 -15.43 1.58
N LEU A 125 -15.97 -16.41 1.94
CA LEU A 125 -15.55 -17.48 1.02
C LEU A 125 -16.73 -18.38 0.60
N LEU A 126 -17.79 -18.45 1.38
CA LEU A 126 -19.01 -19.19 1.08
C LEU A 126 -19.95 -18.44 0.11
N GLY A 127 -19.62 -17.21 -0.23
CA GLY A 127 -20.45 -16.30 -1.03
C GLY A 127 -21.24 -15.29 -0.20
N GLU A 128 -21.57 -14.15 -0.82
CA GLU A 128 -22.21 -13.01 -0.11
C GLU A 128 -23.57 -13.36 0.48
N THR A 129 -24.38 -14.16 -0.24
CA THR A 129 -25.71 -14.55 0.20
C THR A 129 -25.66 -15.40 1.48
N GLN A 130 -24.76 -16.38 1.51
CA GLN A 130 -24.57 -17.26 2.66
C GLN A 130 -23.92 -16.52 3.83
N ALA A 131 -22.97 -15.62 3.56
CA ALA A 131 -22.36 -14.78 4.60
C ALA A 131 -23.41 -13.89 5.30
N ARG A 132 -24.38 -13.34 4.55
CA ARG A 132 -25.50 -12.57 5.10
C ARG A 132 -26.40 -13.44 6.00
N SER A 133 -26.74 -14.65 5.56
CA SER A 133 -27.55 -15.59 6.35
C SER A 133 -26.86 -15.99 7.68
N LEU A 134 -25.52 -16.00 7.69
CA LEU A 134 -24.69 -16.20 8.89
C LEU A 134 -24.53 -14.94 9.75
N GLY A 135 -25.24 -13.85 9.45
CA GLY A 135 -25.22 -12.61 10.22
C GLY A 135 -24.06 -11.66 9.88
N THR A 136 -23.27 -11.92 8.83
CA THR A 136 -22.17 -11.04 8.44
C THR A 136 -22.70 -9.76 7.77
N GLN A 137 -22.40 -8.61 8.35
CA GLN A 137 -22.76 -7.30 7.78
C GLN A 137 -21.73 -6.90 6.72
N ILE A 138 -21.97 -7.31 5.45
CA ILE A 138 -21.02 -7.19 4.34
C ILE A 138 -20.56 -5.74 4.14
N SER A 139 -21.47 -4.76 4.22
CA SER A 139 -21.13 -3.34 4.03
C SER A 139 -20.14 -2.84 5.11
N LYS A 140 -20.34 -3.23 6.38
CA LYS A 140 -19.42 -2.88 7.47
C LYS A 140 -18.09 -3.59 7.32
N LEU A 141 -18.10 -4.87 6.93
CA LEU A 141 -16.89 -5.63 6.67
C LEU A 141 -16.09 -4.99 5.55
N ARG A 142 -16.72 -4.67 4.43
CA ARG A 142 -16.08 -4.03 3.28
C ARG A 142 -15.45 -2.69 3.65
N LEU A 143 -16.18 -1.84 4.38
CA LEU A 143 -15.66 -0.57 4.88
C LEU A 143 -14.49 -0.78 5.85
N GLY A 144 -14.59 -1.74 6.78
CA GLY A 144 -13.52 -2.08 7.72
C GLY A 144 -12.24 -2.54 7.03
N ILE A 145 -12.37 -3.37 5.96
CA ILE A 145 -11.23 -3.79 5.13
C ILE A 145 -10.58 -2.58 4.45
N VAL A 146 -11.37 -1.70 3.84
CA VAL A 146 -10.84 -0.51 3.15
C VAL A 146 -10.09 0.39 4.13
N ILE A 147 -10.65 0.64 5.32
CA ILE A 147 -9.99 1.44 6.37
C ILE A 147 -8.69 0.77 6.82
N ASN A 148 -8.71 -0.54 7.04
CA ASN A 148 -7.52 -1.27 7.48
C ASN A 148 -6.42 -1.27 6.42
N VAL A 149 -6.76 -1.48 5.15
CA VAL A 149 -5.82 -1.38 4.03
C VAL A 149 -5.28 0.05 3.91
N ALA A 150 -6.12 1.08 4.09
CA ALA A 150 -5.71 2.47 4.11
C ALA A 150 -4.67 2.75 5.21
N LEU A 151 -4.94 2.23 6.41
CA LEU A 151 -4.03 2.36 7.55
C LEU A 151 -2.69 1.69 7.27
N LEU A 152 -2.68 0.43 6.88
CA LEU A 152 -1.45 -0.34 6.66
C LEU A 152 -0.66 0.17 5.45
N ALA A 153 -1.30 0.24 4.27
CA ALA A 153 -0.64 0.66 3.05
C ALA A 153 -0.27 2.15 3.09
N GLY A 154 -1.14 3.00 3.65
CA GLY A 154 -0.88 4.42 3.82
C GLY A 154 0.32 4.68 4.72
N THR A 155 0.39 4.01 5.87
CA THR A 155 1.53 4.11 6.79
C THR A 155 2.82 3.66 6.12
N VAL A 156 2.85 2.45 5.54
CA VAL A 156 4.06 1.95 4.87
C VAL A 156 4.50 2.89 3.75
N THR A 157 3.58 3.36 2.91
CA THR A 157 3.90 4.29 1.82
C THR A 157 4.40 5.64 2.33
N ALA A 158 3.88 6.13 3.44
CA ALA A 158 4.32 7.40 4.03
C ALA A 158 5.77 7.33 4.52
N PHE A 159 6.16 6.22 5.18
CA PHE A 159 7.47 6.05 5.77
C PHE A 159 8.53 5.51 4.81
N CYS A 160 8.17 4.56 3.96
CA CYS A 160 9.10 3.81 3.11
C CYS A 160 8.99 4.17 1.62
N GLY A 161 8.05 5.05 1.25
CA GLY A 161 7.70 5.28 -0.15
C GLY A 161 6.78 4.19 -0.73
N PRO A 162 6.38 4.31 -2.00
CA PRO A 162 5.53 3.33 -2.65
C PRO A 162 6.29 2.02 -2.90
N ILE A 163 5.74 0.91 -2.41
CA ILE A 163 6.26 -0.45 -2.64
C ILE A 163 5.23 -1.21 -3.48
N ALA A 164 5.59 -1.53 -4.72
CA ALA A 164 4.72 -2.23 -5.64
C ALA A 164 4.89 -3.76 -5.56
N PHE A 165 3.93 -4.49 -6.11
CA PHE A 165 3.91 -5.93 -6.33
C PHE A 165 3.89 -6.82 -5.09
N LEU A 166 4.53 -6.49 -3.97
CA LEU A 166 4.52 -7.35 -2.77
C LEU A 166 3.09 -7.65 -2.30
N GLY A 167 2.23 -6.66 -2.25
CA GLY A 167 0.84 -6.81 -1.81
C GLY A 167 0.01 -7.77 -2.67
N VAL A 168 0.36 -7.96 -3.93
CA VAL A 168 -0.30 -8.89 -4.84
C VAL A 168 0.44 -10.23 -4.90
N ALA A 169 1.77 -10.21 -5.06
CA ALA A 169 2.59 -11.40 -5.23
C ALA A 169 2.55 -12.33 -4.00
N VAL A 170 2.68 -11.77 -2.79
CA VAL A 170 2.79 -12.56 -1.56
C VAL A 170 1.52 -13.36 -1.26
N PRO A 171 0.29 -12.80 -1.27
CA PRO A 171 -0.92 -13.60 -1.05
C PRO A 171 -1.12 -14.68 -2.11
N HIS A 172 -0.77 -14.40 -3.38
CA HIS A 172 -0.84 -15.40 -4.44
C HIS A 172 0.14 -16.54 -4.22
N LEU A 173 1.39 -16.22 -3.84
CA LEU A 173 2.41 -17.19 -3.50
C LEU A 173 1.99 -18.05 -2.31
N CYS A 174 1.48 -17.44 -1.24
CA CYS A 174 1.03 -18.17 -0.05
C CYS A 174 -0.11 -19.14 -0.38
N ARG A 175 -1.11 -18.73 -1.15
CA ARG A 175 -2.19 -19.64 -1.58
C ARG A 175 -1.68 -20.79 -2.44
N ALA A 176 -0.68 -20.56 -3.27
CA ALA A 176 -0.06 -21.62 -4.09
C ALA A 176 0.76 -22.60 -3.24
N LEU A 177 1.49 -22.11 -2.23
CA LEU A 177 2.32 -22.92 -1.34
C LEU A 177 1.48 -23.74 -0.35
N PHE A 178 0.57 -23.08 0.35
CA PHE A 178 -0.22 -23.72 1.43
C PHE A 178 -1.49 -24.40 0.90
N ARG A 179 -1.84 -24.23 -0.38
CA ARG A 179 -3.03 -24.80 -1.02
C ARG A 179 -4.31 -24.60 -0.21
N SER A 180 -4.41 -23.49 0.49
CA SER A 180 -5.53 -23.11 1.35
C SER A 180 -6.07 -21.74 0.98
N THR A 181 -7.37 -21.53 1.22
CA THR A 181 -8.04 -20.23 1.14
C THR A 181 -8.42 -19.71 2.52
N ASP A 182 -8.25 -20.51 3.58
CA ASP A 182 -8.58 -20.11 4.95
C ASP A 182 -7.71 -18.93 5.40
N CYS A 183 -8.37 -17.83 5.75
CA CYS A 183 -7.68 -16.63 6.24
C CYS A 183 -6.89 -16.85 7.53
N ARG A 184 -7.22 -17.89 8.32
CA ARG A 184 -6.46 -18.24 9.53
C ARG A 184 -5.04 -18.71 9.21
N ILE A 185 -4.86 -19.37 8.07
CA ILE A 185 -3.57 -19.87 7.59
C ILE A 185 -2.89 -18.82 6.72
N ILE A 186 -3.67 -18.22 5.79
CA ILE A 186 -3.12 -17.31 4.80
C ILE A 186 -2.65 -15.99 5.42
N LEU A 187 -3.33 -15.44 6.43
CA LEU A 187 -2.93 -14.18 7.04
C LEU A 187 -1.54 -14.26 7.70
N PRO A 188 -1.26 -15.18 8.65
CA PRO A 188 0.09 -15.30 9.21
C PRO A 188 1.13 -15.70 8.17
N ALA A 189 0.77 -16.56 7.21
CA ALA A 189 1.67 -16.94 6.13
C ALA A 189 2.08 -15.71 5.28
N THR A 190 1.13 -14.85 4.93
CA THR A 190 1.43 -13.63 4.16
C THR A 190 2.28 -12.64 4.95
N ILE A 191 2.10 -12.53 6.26
CA ILE A 191 2.94 -11.69 7.13
C ILE A 191 4.39 -12.19 7.09
N LEU A 192 4.61 -13.48 7.34
CA LEU A 192 5.96 -14.08 7.39
C LEU A 192 6.65 -14.07 6.03
N VAL A 193 5.96 -14.53 4.98
CA VAL A 193 6.53 -14.58 3.62
C VAL A 193 6.77 -13.18 3.10
N GLY A 194 5.84 -12.24 3.36
CA GLY A 194 5.99 -10.84 2.98
C GLY A 194 7.17 -10.17 3.65
N ALA A 195 7.37 -10.38 4.95
CA ALA A 195 8.51 -9.86 5.69
C ALA A 195 9.84 -10.42 5.12
N ASN A 196 9.91 -11.73 4.88
CA ASN A 196 11.11 -12.34 4.29
C ASN A 196 11.40 -11.81 2.89
N LEU A 197 10.39 -11.68 2.02
CA LEU A 197 10.59 -11.12 0.68
C LEU A 197 11.00 -9.66 0.72
N ALA A 198 10.47 -8.87 1.66
CA ALA A 198 10.87 -7.47 1.85
C ALA A 198 12.34 -7.37 2.29
N ILE A 199 12.79 -8.22 3.22
CA ILE A 199 14.19 -8.26 3.66
C ILE A 199 15.10 -8.69 2.51
N VAL A 200 14.74 -9.71 1.75
CA VAL A 200 15.51 -10.16 0.56
C VAL A 200 15.59 -9.03 -0.46
N ALA A 201 14.48 -8.34 -0.73
CA ALA A 201 14.49 -7.21 -1.65
C ALA A 201 15.40 -6.08 -1.16
N ASP A 202 15.40 -5.76 0.14
CA ASP A 202 16.29 -4.76 0.73
C ASP A 202 17.76 -5.16 0.61
N LEU A 203 18.10 -6.42 0.91
CA LEU A 203 19.46 -6.93 0.73
C LEU A 203 19.93 -6.81 -0.72
N VAL A 204 19.06 -7.11 -1.69
CA VAL A 204 19.37 -6.97 -3.12
C VAL A 204 19.60 -5.49 -3.49
N THR A 205 18.88 -4.55 -2.88
CA THR A 205 19.11 -3.12 -3.14
C THR A 205 20.50 -2.65 -2.69
N GLN A 206 21.11 -3.32 -1.72
CA GLN A 206 22.41 -2.98 -1.13
C GLN A 206 23.59 -3.68 -1.81
N LEU A 207 23.35 -4.67 -2.70
CA LEU A 207 24.41 -5.42 -3.37
C LEU A 207 25.41 -4.56 -4.18
N PRO A 208 25.00 -3.49 -4.89
CA PRO A 208 25.96 -2.60 -5.52
C PRO A 208 26.56 -1.66 -4.47
N ASN A 209 27.76 -1.94 -4.00
CA ASN A 209 28.47 -1.21 -2.93
C ASN A 209 28.61 0.31 -3.12
N LYS A 210 28.25 0.88 -4.27
CA LYS A 210 28.40 2.32 -4.57
C LYS A 210 27.09 3.08 -4.79
N THR A 211 25.97 2.39 -5.08
CA THR A 211 24.67 3.02 -5.37
C THR A 211 23.56 2.12 -4.86
N LEU A 212 22.62 2.70 -4.13
CA LEU A 212 21.41 1.96 -3.70
C LEU A 212 20.48 1.80 -4.91
N LEU A 213 20.06 0.56 -5.17
CA LEU A 213 19.02 0.31 -6.17
C LEU A 213 17.66 0.75 -5.65
N PRO A 214 16.76 1.25 -6.52
CA PRO A 214 15.40 1.57 -6.13
C PRO A 214 14.66 0.34 -5.61
N LEU A 215 14.19 0.37 -4.35
CA LEU A 215 13.47 -0.75 -3.73
C LEU A 215 12.25 -1.15 -4.55
N ASN A 216 11.49 -0.16 -5.05
CA ASN A 216 10.31 -0.39 -5.87
C ASN A 216 10.62 -1.17 -7.16
N SER A 217 11.76 -0.91 -7.79
CA SER A 217 12.21 -1.64 -8.99
C SER A 217 12.58 -3.09 -8.67
N VAL A 218 13.30 -3.30 -7.55
CA VAL A 218 13.68 -4.66 -7.11
C VAL A 218 12.45 -5.48 -6.74
N THR A 219 11.52 -4.91 -5.97
CA THR A 219 10.27 -5.61 -5.61
C THR A 219 9.40 -5.91 -6.82
N SER A 220 9.38 -5.03 -7.83
CA SER A 220 8.67 -5.26 -9.09
C SER A 220 9.31 -6.38 -9.90
N LEU A 221 10.64 -6.41 -9.97
CA LEU A 221 11.39 -7.44 -10.68
C LEU A 221 11.22 -8.82 -10.06
N LEU A 222 11.17 -8.90 -8.73
CA LEU A 222 10.91 -10.14 -8.00
C LEU A 222 9.43 -10.54 -8.02
N GLY A 223 8.53 -9.57 -7.86
CA GLY A 223 7.09 -9.81 -7.74
C GLY A 223 6.41 -10.19 -9.04
N ALA A 224 6.77 -9.58 -10.17
CA ALA A 224 6.13 -9.84 -11.45
C ALA A 224 6.28 -11.31 -11.90
N PRO A 225 7.47 -11.95 -11.87
CA PRO A 225 7.61 -13.37 -12.20
C PRO A 225 6.80 -14.28 -11.26
N ILE A 226 6.73 -13.97 -9.97
CA ILE A 226 5.96 -14.73 -8.99
C ILE A 226 4.47 -14.74 -9.35
N VAL A 227 3.93 -13.56 -9.71
CA VAL A 227 2.52 -13.43 -10.10
C VAL A 227 2.25 -14.19 -11.38
N VAL A 228 3.09 -14.04 -12.40
CA VAL A 228 2.95 -14.76 -13.68
C VAL A 228 3.01 -16.28 -13.46
N TRP A 229 3.99 -16.75 -12.71
CA TRP A 229 4.15 -18.17 -12.40
C TRP A 229 2.93 -18.75 -11.66
N THR A 230 2.41 -18.03 -10.65
CA THR A 230 1.25 -18.50 -9.88
C THR A 230 -0.03 -18.52 -10.71
N ILE A 231 -0.20 -17.61 -11.67
CA ILE A 231 -1.35 -17.60 -12.58
C ILE A 231 -1.26 -18.77 -13.57
N LEU A 232 -0.08 -18.99 -14.18
CA LEU A 232 0.13 -20.08 -15.14
C LEU A 232 -0.02 -21.47 -14.52
N ARG A 233 0.39 -21.63 -13.25
CA ARG A 233 0.29 -22.91 -12.53
C ARG A 233 -1.15 -23.27 -12.10
N ARG A 234 -2.10 -22.34 -12.15
CA ARG A 234 -3.52 -22.58 -11.85
C ARG A 234 -4.33 -23.20 -12.99
N ARG A 235 -3.68 -23.50 -14.12
CA ARG A 235 -4.23 -24.34 -15.19
C ARG A 235 -3.77 -25.80 -14.94
#